data_2085e2b52783e42f10180ff99399cb37
#
_entry.id   2085e2b52783e42f10180ff99399cb37
#
_cell.length_a   1.000
_cell.length_b   1.000
_cell.length_c   1.000
_cell.angle_alpha   90.00
_cell.angle_beta   90.00
_cell.angle_gamma   90.00
#
_symmetry.space_group_name_H-M   'P 1'
#
loop_
_entity.id
_entity.type
_entity.pdbx_description
1 polymer ?
#
loop_
_entity_poly.entity_id
_entity_poly.type
_entity_poly.pdbx_seq_one_letter_code
_entity_poly.pdbx_strand_id
1 'polypeptide(L)'
;MKFKLSPSSLSLMKECPRCFWLDKHKVWKRPAGIFPSLPSGMDGILKTHFDKFRDKALLPPELCNNSHCENMELFNEPELMKSWRNNLKGIRWEDEDGNILFGAVDNILIKGKKLVVLDYKTRGYALKEDTADHYQNQLDIYNFLLRKNGYETEDFAFLLFYVPKEVLETGEVIFDTELVKRKIDIKNAEKIWKKAIDLLNNDCPSKCCEWCEGK
;
A
#
# COMPACT_ATOMS: atom_id res chain seq x y z
N MET A 1 8.66 -19.25 -16.28
CA MET A 1 7.42 -19.24 -15.44
C MET A 1 6.95 -17.79 -15.35
N LYS A 2 5.63 -17.52 -15.32
CA LYS A 2 5.13 -16.15 -15.14
C LYS A 2 4.81 -15.91 -13.67
N PHE A 3 5.25 -14.80 -13.11
CA PHE A 3 5.08 -14.47 -11.70
C PHE A 3 4.06 -13.35 -11.52
N LYS A 4 3.28 -13.43 -10.42
CA LYS A 4 2.38 -12.37 -9.98
C LYS A 4 2.83 -11.86 -8.62
N LEU A 5 3.25 -10.60 -8.56
CA LEU A 5 3.84 -9.97 -7.38
C LEU A 5 2.99 -8.80 -6.89
N SER A 6 3.05 -8.54 -5.59
CA SER A 6 2.39 -7.43 -4.90
C SER A 6 3.34 -6.77 -3.91
N PRO A 7 3.05 -5.57 -3.38
CA PRO A 7 3.85 -4.95 -2.33
C PRO A 7 4.15 -5.89 -1.16
N SER A 8 3.15 -6.66 -0.70
CA SER A 8 3.33 -7.62 0.40
C SER A 8 4.27 -8.77 0.03
N SER A 9 4.20 -9.30 -1.20
CA SER A 9 5.14 -10.33 -1.64
C SER A 9 6.57 -9.78 -1.77
N LEU A 10 6.73 -8.53 -2.20
CA LEU A 10 8.03 -7.87 -2.27
C LEU A 10 8.60 -7.53 -0.88
N SER A 11 7.73 -7.28 0.11
CA SER A 11 8.15 -7.18 1.51
C SER A 11 8.71 -8.51 2.02
N LEU A 12 8.09 -9.65 1.67
CA LEU A 12 8.61 -10.97 2.01
C LEU A 12 10.00 -11.20 1.40
N MET A 13 10.23 -10.74 0.15
CA MET A 13 11.57 -10.79 -0.48
C MET A 13 12.61 -10.00 0.33
N LYS A 14 12.23 -8.82 0.86
CA LYS A 14 13.11 -7.99 1.70
C LYS A 14 13.45 -8.69 3.02
N GLU A 15 12.47 -9.36 3.63
CA GLU A 15 12.66 -10.11 4.88
C GLU A 15 13.51 -11.37 4.69
N CYS A 16 13.15 -12.21 3.71
CA CYS A 16 13.85 -13.44 3.39
C CYS A 16 13.68 -13.81 1.91
N PRO A 17 14.72 -13.65 1.09
CA PRO A 17 14.70 -14.01 -0.33
C PRO A 17 14.34 -15.48 -0.59
N ARG A 18 14.80 -16.42 0.27
CA ARG A 18 14.46 -17.84 0.15
C ARG A 18 12.96 -18.11 0.38
N CYS A 19 12.36 -17.55 1.42
CA CYS A 19 10.91 -17.68 1.65
C CYS A 19 10.09 -17.12 0.47
N PHE A 20 10.52 -15.98 -0.07
CA PHE A 20 9.88 -15.40 -1.25
C PHE A 20 9.99 -16.31 -2.47
N TRP A 21 11.18 -16.85 -2.75
CA TRP A 21 11.40 -17.76 -3.86
C TRP A 21 10.53 -19.03 -3.73
N LEU A 22 10.55 -19.69 -2.57
CA LEU A 22 9.76 -20.88 -2.29
C LEU A 22 8.25 -20.65 -2.46
N ASP A 23 7.73 -19.49 -1.98
CA ASP A 23 6.32 -19.12 -2.13
C ASP A 23 5.94 -18.92 -3.60
N LYS A 24 6.77 -18.20 -4.36
CA LYS A 24 6.46 -17.89 -5.77
C LYS A 24 6.61 -19.08 -6.70
N HIS A 25 7.49 -20.00 -6.38
CA HIS A 25 7.62 -21.29 -7.09
C HIS A 25 6.64 -22.36 -6.58
N LYS A 26 5.77 -22.02 -5.60
CA LYS A 26 4.76 -22.93 -5.02
C LYS A 26 5.36 -24.21 -4.40
N VAL A 27 6.62 -24.13 -3.96
CA VAL A 27 7.32 -25.21 -3.26
C VAL A 27 6.89 -25.26 -1.79
N TRP A 28 6.90 -24.10 -1.14
CA TRP A 28 6.50 -23.96 0.25
C TRP A 28 6.08 -22.52 0.53
N LYS A 29 5.11 -22.35 1.43
CA LYS A 29 4.63 -21.05 1.86
C LYS A 29 4.81 -20.90 3.36
N ARG A 30 5.37 -19.75 3.77
CA ARG A 30 5.47 -19.37 5.18
C ARG A 30 4.07 -19.41 5.81
N PRO A 31 3.88 -20.03 6.99
CA PRO A 31 2.62 -19.98 7.71
C PRO A 31 2.16 -18.53 7.90
N ALA A 32 0.86 -18.29 7.73
CA ALA A 32 0.29 -16.97 7.99
C ALA A 32 0.40 -16.65 9.48
N GLY A 33 0.82 -15.44 9.80
CA GLY A 33 0.75 -14.90 11.15
C GLY A 33 -0.69 -14.66 11.62
N ILE A 34 -0.84 -14.12 12.82
CA ILE A 34 -2.15 -13.72 13.36
C ILE A 34 -2.77 -12.68 12.41
N PHE A 35 -4.02 -12.92 12.02
CA PHE A 35 -4.75 -12.00 11.16
C PHE A 35 -5.00 -10.66 11.89
N PRO A 36 -4.57 -9.53 11.32
CA PRO A 36 -4.74 -8.21 11.94
C PRO A 36 -6.20 -7.72 11.79
N SER A 37 -7.11 -8.29 12.60
CA SER A 37 -8.56 -8.07 12.48
C SER A 37 -8.97 -6.60 12.66
N LEU A 38 -8.41 -5.90 13.65
CA LEU A 38 -8.73 -4.49 13.89
C LEU A 38 -8.28 -3.59 12.72
N PRO A 39 -7.04 -3.63 12.25
CA PRO A 39 -6.64 -2.86 11.06
C PRO A 39 -7.49 -3.18 9.82
N SER A 40 -7.85 -4.44 9.61
CA SER A 40 -8.71 -4.85 8.49
C SER A 40 -10.14 -4.31 8.60
N GLY A 41 -10.71 -4.32 9.80
CA GLY A 41 -12.03 -3.73 10.07
C GLY A 41 -12.02 -2.21 9.88
N MET A 42 -10.99 -1.54 10.40
CA MET A 42 -10.80 -0.09 10.23
C MET A 42 -10.68 0.30 8.76
N ASP A 43 -9.90 -0.44 7.96
CA ASP A 43 -9.77 -0.20 6.52
C ASP A 43 -11.14 -0.13 5.81
N GLY A 44 -12.04 -1.07 6.08
CA GLY A 44 -13.38 -1.08 5.51
C GLY A 44 -14.23 0.11 5.92
N ILE A 45 -14.19 0.48 7.21
CA ILE A 45 -14.93 1.63 7.75
C ILE A 45 -14.40 2.93 7.15
N LEU A 46 -13.08 3.10 7.07
CA LEU A 46 -12.43 4.29 6.52
C LEU A 46 -12.74 4.46 5.03
N LYS A 47 -12.70 3.40 4.23
CA LYS A 47 -13.10 3.45 2.82
C LYS A 47 -14.54 3.95 2.67
N THR A 48 -15.46 3.44 3.49
CA THR A 48 -16.87 3.89 3.51
C THR A 48 -17.00 5.34 3.95
N HIS A 49 -16.22 5.77 4.96
CA HIS A 49 -16.20 7.15 5.44
C HIS A 49 -15.76 8.11 4.31
N PHE A 50 -14.64 7.82 3.67
CA PHE A 50 -14.14 8.64 2.56
C PHE A 50 -15.10 8.68 1.36
N ASP A 51 -15.79 7.57 1.06
CA ASP A 51 -16.75 7.54 -0.04
C ASP A 51 -17.95 8.46 0.20
N LYS A 52 -18.42 8.58 1.44
CA LYS A 52 -19.46 9.55 1.81
C LYS A 52 -19.05 11.01 1.54
N PHE A 53 -17.75 11.33 1.66
CA PHE A 53 -17.23 12.66 1.34
C PHE A 53 -17.01 12.81 -0.17
N ARG A 54 -16.58 11.77 -0.85
CA ARG A 54 -16.46 11.73 -2.33
C ARG A 54 -17.79 12.04 -2.99
N ASP A 55 -18.88 11.41 -2.54
CA ASP A 55 -20.24 11.63 -3.05
C ASP A 55 -20.70 13.09 -2.91
N LYS A 56 -20.14 13.81 -1.95
CA LYS A 56 -20.44 15.24 -1.70
C LYS A 56 -19.44 16.18 -2.35
N ALA A 57 -18.43 15.68 -3.06
CA ALA A 57 -17.28 16.44 -3.58
C ALA A 57 -16.56 17.25 -2.47
N LEU A 58 -16.40 16.68 -1.28
CA LEU A 58 -15.73 17.30 -0.14
C LEU A 58 -14.53 16.46 0.30
N LEU A 59 -13.55 17.11 0.94
CA LEU A 59 -12.53 16.40 1.70
C LEU A 59 -13.06 16.05 3.09
N PRO A 60 -12.72 14.88 3.63
CA PRO A 60 -13.06 14.53 5.01
C PRO A 60 -12.28 15.37 6.03
N PRO A 61 -12.74 15.44 7.28
CA PRO A 61 -12.15 16.29 8.33
C PRO A 61 -10.65 16.09 8.52
N GLU A 62 -10.17 14.87 8.34
CA GLU A 62 -8.75 14.48 8.48
C GLU A 62 -7.85 15.20 7.46
N LEU A 63 -8.41 15.65 6.35
CA LEU A 63 -7.69 16.28 5.25
C LEU A 63 -8.05 17.75 5.05
N CYS A 64 -9.29 18.16 5.31
CA CYS A 64 -9.80 19.49 4.92
C CYS A 64 -9.06 20.65 5.59
N ASN A 65 -8.50 20.46 6.77
CA ASN A 65 -7.76 21.49 7.50
C ASN A 65 -6.23 21.33 7.40
N ASN A 66 -5.76 20.43 6.54
CA ASN A 66 -4.34 20.16 6.39
C ASN A 66 -3.76 20.95 5.20
N SER A 67 -2.77 21.81 5.45
CA SER A 67 -2.15 22.63 4.40
C SER A 67 -1.53 21.82 3.26
N HIS A 68 -1.17 20.57 3.49
CA HIS A 68 -0.69 19.68 2.42
C HIS A 68 -1.78 19.28 1.44
N CYS A 69 -3.07 19.39 1.82
CA CYS A 69 -4.22 19.02 1.00
C CYS A 69 -4.92 20.21 0.33
N GLU A 70 -4.34 21.43 0.44
CA GLU A 70 -4.88 22.58 -0.27
C GLU A 70 -5.01 22.34 -1.78
N ASN A 71 -6.15 22.70 -2.34
CA ASN A 71 -6.49 22.51 -3.75
C ASN A 71 -6.45 21.04 -4.20
N MET A 72 -6.73 20.11 -3.29
CA MET A 72 -6.92 18.71 -3.61
C MET A 72 -8.39 18.30 -3.47
N GLU A 73 -8.74 17.27 -4.20
CA GLU A 73 -10.07 16.65 -4.18
C GLU A 73 -9.92 15.13 -4.09
N LEU A 74 -10.95 14.43 -3.63
CA LEU A 74 -11.00 12.97 -3.74
C LEU A 74 -11.21 12.58 -5.21
N PHE A 75 -10.42 11.62 -5.72
CA PHE A 75 -10.58 11.10 -7.06
C PHE A 75 -12.00 10.53 -7.25
N ASN A 76 -12.77 11.09 -8.16
CA ASN A 76 -14.21 10.84 -8.29
C ASN A 76 -14.56 9.97 -9.50
N GLU A 77 -13.98 8.76 -9.54
CA GLU A 77 -14.33 7.68 -10.48
C GLU A 77 -14.68 6.42 -9.67
N PRO A 78 -15.93 6.27 -9.19
CA PRO A 78 -16.29 5.24 -8.22
C PRO A 78 -15.99 3.80 -8.67
N GLU A 79 -16.29 3.45 -9.92
CA GLU A 79 -16.04 2.10 -10.45
C GLU A 79 -14.55 1.81 -10.57
N LEU A 80 -13.75 2.80 -10.92
CA LEU A 80 -12.30 2.67 -11.01
C LEU A 80 -11.70 2.54 -9.60
N MET A 81 -12.14 3.36 -8.65
CA MET A 81 -11.74 3.22 -7.24
C MET A 81 -12.11 1.86 -6.66
N LYS A 82 -13.29 1.35 -6.93
CA LYS A 82 -13.73 0.02 -6.51
C LYS A 82 -12.82 -1.08 -7.09
N SER A 83 -12.42 -0.95 -8.36
CA SER A 83 -11.47 -1.87 -8.99
C SER A 83 -10.08 -1.77 -8.36
N TRP A 84 -9.55 -0.56 -8.16
CA TRP A 84 -8.22 -0.32 -7.61
C TRP A 84 -8.07 -0.72 -6.15
N ARG A 85 -9.14 -0.64 -5.36
CA ARG A 85 -9.20 -1.10 -3.96
C ARG A 85 -9.32 -2.62 -3.82
N ASN A 86 -9.61 -3.32 -4.90
CA ASN A 86 -9.83 -4.76 -4.83
C ASN A 86 -8.50 -5.52 -4.75
N ASN A 87 -8.30 -6.27 -3.68
CA ASN A 87 -7.06 -7.03 -3.41
C ASN A 87 -6.73 -8.12 -4.45
N LEU A 88 -7.70 -8.52 -5.28
CA LEU A 88 -7.49 -9.53 -6.34
C LEU A 88 -7.26 -8.87 -7.71
N LYS A 89 -7.91 -7.73 -7.96
CA LYS A 89 -7.79 -6.95 -9.19
C LYS A 89 -6.69 -5.91 -9.06
N GLY A 90 -6.93 -4.86 -8.28
CA GLY A 90 -6.01 -3.76 -8.03
C GLY A 90 -5.61 -3.00 -9.29
N ILE A 91 -4.62 -2.15 -9.16
CA ILE A 91 -3.90 -1.55 -10.29
C ILE A 91 -2.87 -2.58 -10.74
N ARG A 92 -2.81 -2.87 -12.05
CA ARG A 92 -1.97 -3.95 -12.60
C ARG A 92 -1.11 -3.43 -13.73
N TRP A 93 0.09 -3.96 -13.80
CA TRP A 93 1.00 -3.78 -14.93
C TRP A 93 1.65 -5.13 -15.25
N GLU A 94 1.79 -5.44 -16.53
CA GLU A 94 2.45 -6.64 -17.04
C GLU A 94 3.71 -6.23 -17.79
N ASP A 95 4.84 -6.88 -17.49
CA ASP A 95 6.08 -6.68 -18.21
C ASP A 95 6.11 -7.46 -19.54
N GLU A 96 7.19 -7.28 -20.32
CA GLU A 96 7.37 -7.91 -21.64
C GLU A 96 7.42 -9.44 -21.58
N ASP A 97 7.82 -10.01 -20.44
CA ASP A 97 7.90 -11.46 -20.20
C ASP A 97 6.55 -12.02 -19.66
N GLY A 98 5.56 -11.17 -19.43
CA GLY A 98 4.26 -11.54 -18.92
C GLY A 98 4.20 -11.72 -17.40
N ASN A 99 5.17 -11.20 -16.66
CA ASN A 99 5.08 -11.11 -15.21
C ASN A 99 4.19 -9.93 -14.81
N ILE A 100 3.45 -10.07 -13.72
CA ILE A 100 2.47 -9.09 -13.28
C ILE A 100 2.88 -8.48 -11.95
N LEU A 101 2.97 -7.15 -11.90
CA LEU A 101 2.96 -6.39 -10.66
C LEU A 101 1.57 -5.81 -10.46
N PHE A 102 1.03 -5.95 -9.25
CA PHE A 102 -0.29 -5.40 -8.91
C PHE A 102 -0.31 -4.88 -7.48
N GLY A 103 -1.22 -3.95 -7.21
CA GLY A 103 -1.42 -3.39 -5.88
C GLY A 103 -2.82 -2.81 -5.72
N ALA A 104 -3.37 -2.89 -4.51
CA ALA A 104 -4.64 -2.29 -4.15
C ALA A 104 -4.38 -1.04 -3.30
N VAL A 105 -4.79 0.13 -3.81
CA VAL A 105 -4.69 1.40 -3.10
C VAL A 105 -5.90 1.61 -2.20
N ASP A 106 -5.74 2.30 -1.09
CA ASP A 106 -6.88 2.61 -0.21
C ASP A 106 -7.66 3.78 -0.75
N ASN A 107 -6.97 4.84 -1.18
CA ASN A 107 -7.61 6.01 -1.78
C ASN A 107 -6.67 6.77 -2.70
N ILE A 108 -7.25 7.65 -3.52
CA ILE A 108 -6.55 8.56 -4.41
C ILE A 108 -7.13 9.96 -4.24
N LEU A 109 -6.24 10.94 -4.16
CA LEU A 109 -6.57 12.37 -4.27
C LEU A 109 -6.16 12.88 -5.65
N ILE A 110 -6.73 14.01 -6.06
CA ILE A 110 -6.34 14.76 -7.26
C ILE A 110 -5.80 16.10 -6.84
N LYS A 111 -4.67 16.49 -7.43
CA LYS A 111 -4.13 17.84 -7.40
C LYS A 111 -3.97 18.36 -8.82
N GLY A 112 -4.85 19.24 -9.24
CA GLY A 112 -4.94 19.65 -10.65
C GLY A 112 -5.28 18.45 -11.54
N LYS A 113 -4.32 17.96 -12.33
CA LYS A 113 -4.49 16.79 -13.21
C LYS A 113 -3.77 15.54 -12.71
N LYS A 114 -3.03 15.65 -11.61
CA LYS A 114 -2.17 14.57 -11.11
C LYS A 114 -2.81 13.84 -9.95
N LEU A 115 -2.62 12.53 -9.94
CA LEU A 115 -3.07 11.66 -8.87
C LEU A 115 -2.08 11.68 -7.71
N VAL A 116 -2.60 11.56 -6.49
CA VAL A 116 -1.83 11.42 -5.25
C VAL A 116 -2.35 10.22 -4.48
N VAL A 117 -1.50 9.24 -4.24
CA VAL A 117 -1.86 8.06 -3.43
C VAL A 117 -2.05 8.47 -1.99
N LEU A 118 -3.15 8.02 -1.38
CA LEU A 118 -3.43 8.12 0.05
C LEU A 118 -3.67 6.72 0.61
N ASP A 119 -2.86 6.31 1.56
CA ASP A 119 -2.89 4.98 2.15
C ASP A 119 -3.15 5.08 3.65
N TYR A 120 -4.13 4.32 4.16
CA TYR A 120 -4.54 4.34 5.55
C TYR A 120 -3.70 3.40 6.40
N LYS A 121 -3.37 3.82 7.60
CA LYS A 121 -2.62 3.00 8.56
C LYS A 121 -3.21 3.12 9.96
N THR A 122 -3.65 2.00 10.50
CA THR A 122 -4.08 1.92 11.92
C THR A 122 -2.90 1.46 12.76
N ARG A 123 -2.59 2.19 13.81
CA ARG A 123 -1.49 1.92 14.75
C ARG A 123 -2.03 1.87 16.17
N GLY A 124 -1.47 1.00 17.01
CA GLY A 124 -1.81 0.95 18.44
C GLY A 124 -1.05 1.96 19.31
N TYR A 125 -0.01 2.60 18.76
CA TYR A 125 0.87 3.52 19.48
C TYR A 125 1.26 4.69 18.60
N ALA A 126 1.71 5.79 19.23
CA ALA A 126 2.24 6.98 18.57
C ALA A 126 3.32 6.64 17.53
N LEU A 127 3.43 7.48 16.51
CA LEU A 127 4.41 7.33 15.44
C LEU A 127 5.83 7.56 16.00
N LYS A 128 6.75 6.74 15.51
CA LYS A 128 8.19 6.98 15.64
C LYS A 128 8.71 7.64 14.38
N GLU A 129 9.88 8.26 14.43
CA GLU A 129 10.51 8.95 13.28
C GLU A 129 10.61 8.07 12.04
N ASP A 130 10.91 6.78 12.21
CA ASP A 130 11.08 5.80 11.13
C ASP A 130 9.80 5.08 10.71
N THR A 131 8.67 5.33 11.38
CA THR A 131 7.41 4.59 11.14
C THR A 131 6.98 4.65 9.68
N ALA A 132 7.06 5.82 9.06
CA ALA A 132 6.65 6.01 7.67
C ALA A 132 7.58 5.31 6.66
N ASP A 133 8.85 5.08 7.01
CA ASP A 133 9.84 4.44 6.13
C ASP A 133 9.49 2.98 5.81
N HIS A 134 8.79 2.31 6.71
CA HIS A 134 8.34 0.94 6.49
C HIS A 134 7.36 0.80 5.32
N TYR A 135 6.68 1.88 4.94
CA TYR A 135 5.67 1.90 3.88
C TYR A 135 6.18 2.51 2.57
N GLN A 136 7.44 2.99 2.52
CA GLN A 136 8.00 3.68 1.36
C GLN A 136 7.90 2.83 0.09
N ASN A 137 8.32 1.57 0.13
CA ASN A 137 8.27 0.68 -1.03
C ASN A 137 6.84 0.47 -1.56
N GLN A 138 5.86 0.41 -0.67
CA GLN A 138 4.45 0.28 -1.04
C GLN A 138 3.97 1.51 -1.81
N LEU A 139 4.27 2.70 -1.33
CA LEU A 139 3.91 3.96 -1.98
C LEU A 139 4.60 4.13 -3.33
N ASP A 140 5.89 3.80 -3.43
CA ASP A 140 6.65 3.84 -4.67
C ASP A 140 6.04 2.91 -5.72
N ILE A 141 5.67 1.68 -5.32
CA ILE A 141 5.05 0.68 -6.20
C ILE A 141 3.67 1.15 -6.67
N TYR A 142 2.84 1.73 -5.81
CA TYR A 142 1.53 2.23 -6.20
C TYR A 142 1.64 3.34 -7.25
N ASN A 143 2.55 4.29 -7.05
CA ASN A 143 2.80 5.36 -8.00
C ASN A 143 3.40 4.84 -9.31
N PHE A 144 4.31 3.87 -9.25
CA PHE A 144 4.84 3.17 -10.42
C PHE A 144 3.70 2.52 -11.23
N LEU A 145 2.80 1.78 -10.56
CA LEU A 145 1.66 1.14 -11.21
C LEU A 145 0.73 2.15 -11.89
N LEU A 146 0.41 3.26 -11.22
CA LEU A 146 -0.40 4.33 -11.81
C LEU A 146 0.26 4.90 -13.07
N ARG A 147 1.57 5.23 -13.01
CA ARG A 147 2.31 5.77 -14.17
C ARG A 147 2.41 4.77 -15.32
N LYS A 148 2.59 3.47 -15.03
CA LYS A 148 2.60 2.41 -16.05
C LYS A 148 1.24 2.20 -16.72
N ASN A 149 0.16 2.66 -16.10
CA ASN A 149 -1.19 2.68 -16.66
C ASN A 149 -1.55 4.03 -17.31
N GLY A 150 -0.57 4.94 -17.52
CA GLY A 150 -0.76 6.21 -18.22
C GLY A 150 -1.29 7.35 -17.36
N TYR A 151 -1.40 7.17 -16.03
CA TYR A 151 -1.81 8.24 -15.13
C TYR A 151 -0.62 9.08 -14.70
N GLU A 152 -0.77 10.40 -14.74
CA GLU A 152 0.20 11.31 -14.11
C GLU A 152 0.01 11.29 -12.59
N THR A 153 1.10 11.18 -11.85
CA THR A 153 1.09 11.29 -10.38
C THR A 153 1.99 12.43 -9.91
N GLU A 154 1.70 12.99 -8.75
CA GLU A 154 2.65 13.83 -8.02
C GLU A 154 3.86 13.03 -7.57
N ASP A 155 4.98 13.71 -7.27
CA ASP A 155 6.21 13.09 -6.75
C ASP A 155 6.16 12.87 -5.23
N PHE A 156 4.95 12.79 -4.69
CA PHE A 156 4.69 12.48 -3.29
C PHE A 156 3.38 11.69 -3.15
N ALA A 157 3.24 11.05 -2.01
CA ALA A 157 2.04 10.34 -1.56
C ALA A 157 1.81 10.64 -0.07
N PHE A 158 0.66 10.22 0.44
CA PHE A 158 0.31 10.37 1.83
C PHE A 158 0.09 9.02 2.52
N LEU A 159 0.54 8.97 3.78
CA LEU A 159 0.12 7.99 4.78
C LEU A 159 -0.78 8.71 5.78
N LEU A 160 -1.99 8.24 5.96
CA LEU A 160 -2.91 8.75 6.98
C LEU A 160 -2.98 7.73 8.11
N PHE A 161 -2.37 8.08 9.23
CA PHE A 161 -2.33 7.25 10.42
C PHE A 161 -3.51 7.54 11.33
N TYR A 162 -4.10 6.47 11.87
CA TYR A 162 -5.10 6.51 12.93
C TYR A 162 -4.51 5.86 14.17
N VAL A 163 -4.39 6.62 15.24
CA VAL A 163 -3.81 6.19 16.53
C VAL A 163 -4.86 6.37 17.62
N PRO A 164 -5.19 5.35 18.43
CA PRO A 164 -6.15 5.50 19.51
C PRO A 164 -5.62 6.48 20.54
N LYS A 165 -6.48 7.41 20.96
CA LYS A 165 -6.15 8.50 21.89
C LYS A 165 -6.75 8.26 23.27
N GLU A 166 -8.07 8.13 23.31
CA GLU A 166 -8.82 8.03 24.55
C GLU A 166 -10.15 7.30 24.34
N VAL A 167 -10.76 6.90 25.45
CA VAL A 167 -12.12 6.38 25.50
C VAL A 167 -12.97 7.41 26.26
N LEU A 168 -14.06 7.87 25.63
CA LEU A 168 -14.99 8.81 26.23
C LEU A 168 -15.87 8.09 27.26
N GLU A 169 -16.55 8.88 28.14
CA GLU A 169 -17.52 8.34 29.10
C GLU A 169 -18.68 7.57 28.43
N THR A 170 -18.97 7.90 27.16
CA THR A 170 -19.96 7.18 26.32
C THR A 170 -19.48 5.81 25.84
N GLY A 171 -18.20 5.47 26.05
CA GLY A 171 -17.57 4.24 25.55
C GLY A 171 -17.01 4.34 24.12
N GLU A 172 -17.11 5.50 23.47
CA GLU A 172 -16.54 5.74 22.14
C GLU A 172 -15.03 5.85 22.22
N VAL A 173 -14.34 5.18 21.29
CA VAL A 173 -12.88 5.28 21.16
C VAL A 173 -12.54 6.39 20.17
N ILE A 174 -11.82 7.39 20.63
CA ILE A 174 -11.33 8.50 19.81
C ILE A 174 -9.94 8.17 19.26
N PHE A 175 -9.76 8.48 17.98
CA PHE A 175 -8.48 8.36 17.29
C PHE A 175 -7.94 9.74 16.95
N ASP A 176 -6.66 9.96 17.22
CA ASP A 176 -5.90 11.05 16.58
C ASP A 176 -5.50 10.63 15.17
N THR A 177 -5.47 11.60 14.27
CA THR A 177 -5.04 11.37 12.89
C THR A 177 -3.78 12.16 12.58
N GLU A 178 -2.84 11.53 11.89
CA GLU A 178 -1.60 12.17 11.46
C GLU A 178 -1.38 11.90 9.97
N LEU A 179 -1.31 12.97 9.17
CA LEU A 179 -1.04 12.91 7.75
C LEU A 179 0.45 13.10 7.47
N VAL A 180 1.10 12.05 7.02
CA VAL A 180 2.53 12.08 6.70
C VAL A 180 2.72 12.11 5.18
N LYS A 181 3.34 13.19 4.69
CA LYS A 181 3.73 13.34 3.29
C LYS A 181 5.05 12.63 3.03
N ARG A 182 5.09 11.77 1.99
CA ARG A 182 6.28 11.02 1.60
C ARG A 182 6.65 11.31 0.16
N LYS A 183 7.94 11.59 -0.08
CA LYS A 183 8.47 11.68 -1.44
C LYS A 183 8.47 10.30 -2.09
N ILE A 184 8.11 10.25 -3.39
CA ILE A 184 8.05 9.00 -4.17
C ILE A 184 9.32 8.82 -4.99
N ASP A 185 9.81 7.58 -5.05
CA ASP A 185 10.92 7.17 -5.90
C ASP A 185 10.50 6.03 -6.84
N ILE A 186 10.14 6.39 -8.08
CA ILE A 186 9.77 5.43 -9.12
C ILE A 186 10.94 4.52 -9.49
N LYS A 187 12.17 5.03 -9.44
CA LYS A 187 13.36 4.22 -9.74
C LYS A 187 13.58 3.13 -8.68
N ASN A 188 13.22 3.42 -7.42
CA ASN A 188 13.22 2.42 -6.36
C ASN A 188 12.23 1.28 -6.67
N ALA A 189 11.00 1.60 -7.09
CA ALA A 189 10.01 0.59 -7.48
C ALA A 189 10.50 -0.28 -8.66
N GLU A 190 11.08 0.33 -9.69
CA GLU A 190 11.67 -0.40 -10.81
C GLU A 190 12.84 -1.32 -10.38
N LYS A 191 13.70 -0.82 -9.51
CA LYS A 191 14.82 -1.60 -8.95
C LYS A 191 14.34 -2.80 -8.15
N ILE A 192 13.33 -2.61 -7.31
CA ILE A 192 12.71 -3.69 -6.53
C ILE A 192 12.10 -4.74 -7.45
N TRP A 193 11.37 -4.31 -8.48
CA TRP A 193 10.78 -5.20 -9.47
C TRP A 193 11.84 -6.04 -10.17
N LYS A 194 12.84 -5.40 -10.78
CA LYS A 194 13.94 -6.08 -11.49
C LYS A 194 14.64 -7.09 -10.59
N LYS A 195 14.96 -6.70 -9.36
CA LYS A 195 15.59 -7.58 -8.37
C LYS A 195 14.72 -8.79 -8.04
N ALA A 196 13.39 -8.61 -7.95
CA ALA A 196 12.47 -9.70 -7.65
C ALA A 196 12.39 -10.71 -8.79
N ILE A 197 12.28 -10.22 -10.03
CA ILE A 197 12.23 -11.09 -11.22
C ILE A 197 13.57 -11.81 -11.44
N ASP A 198 14.69 -11.11 -11.29
CA ASP A 198 16.03 -11.72 -11.35
C ASP A 198 16.18 -12.85 -10.32
N LEU A 199 15.83 -12.59 -9.06
CA LEU A 199 15.88 -13.60 -8.00
C LEU A 199 15.00 -14.83 -8.31
N LEU A 200 13.83 -14.64 -8.90
CA LEU A 200 12.91 -15.72 -9.22
C LEU A 200 13.34 -16.54 -10.45
N ASN A 201 14.13 -15.97 -11.34
CA ASN A 201 14.66 -16.65 -12.52
C ASN A 201 15.98 -17.39 -12.24
N ASN A 202 16.56 -17.21 -11.06
CA ASN A 202 17.76 -17.89 -10.61
C ASN A 202 17.46 -19.04 -9.64
N ASP A 203 18.50 -19.77 -9.22
CA ASP A 203 18.39 -20.86 -8.25
C ASP A 203 17.87 -20.36 -6.88
N CYS A 204 17.27 -21.29 -6.13
CA CYS A 204 16.78 -21.00 -4.80
C CYS A 204 17.89 -20.46 -3.89
N PRO A 205 17.74 -19.29 -3.27
CA PRO A 205 18.74 -18.74 -2.36
C PRO A 205 19.10 -19.74 -1.23
N SER A 206 20.38 -19.90 -0.98
CA SER A 206 20.87 -20.81 0.08
C SER A 206 20.62 -20.27 1.50
N LYS A 207 20.67 -18.92 1.67
CA LYS A 207 20.45 -18.27 2.98
C LYS A 207 19.01 -18.43 3.42
N CYS A 208 18.78 -19.16 4.51
CA CYS A 208 17.49 -19.35 5.15
C CYS A 208 17.29 -18.41 6.36
N CYS A 209 16.03 -18.28 6.78
CA CYS A 209 15.63 -17.74 8.07
C CYS A 209 15.01 -18.87 8.90
N GLU A 210 14.67 -18.60 10.17
CA GLU A 210 14.02 -19.54 11.08
C GLU A 210 12.79 -20.26 10.49
N TRP A 211 12.03 -19.57 9.61
CA TRP A 211 10.82 -20.11 8.99
C TRP A 211 11.10 -21.13 7.88
N CYS A 212 12.14 -20.94 7.10
CA CYS A 212 12.44 -21.78 5.94
C CYS A 212 13.67 -22.68 6.14
N GLU A 213 14.17 -22.80 7.35
CA GLU A 213 15.20 -23.77 7.70
C GLU A 213 14.70 -25.20 7.45
N GLY A 214 15.45 -26.00 6.74
CA GLY A 214 15.08 -27.37 6.38
C GLY A 214 14.01 -27.51 5.28
N LYS A 215 13.67 -26.40 4.57
CA LYS A 215 12.71 -26.41 3.44
C LYS A 215 13.42 -26.29 2.11
#